data_d7c0a2c5459386ece45aca5c9871c495
#
_entry.id   d7c0a2c5459386ece45aca5c9871c495
#
_cell.length_a   1.000
_cell.length_b   1.000
_cell.length_c   1.000
_cell.angle_alpha   90.00
_cell.angle_beta   90.00
_cell.angle_gamma   90.00
#
_symmetry.space_group_name_H-M   'P 1'
#
loop_
_entity.id
_entity.type
_entity.pdbx_description
1 polymer ?
#
loop_
_entity_poly.entity_id
_entity_poly.type
_entity_poly.pdbx_seq_one_letter_code
_entity_poly.pdbx_strand_id
1 'polypeptide(L)' 'MDKLSYSLGLGIGRQLSQLGAKNINVDDFAQSIKDALSGKEPAVSDEEAQQIVNQFFVEQEK' A
#
# COMPACT_ATOMS: atom_id res chain seq x y z
N MET A 1 14.11 1.50 17.03
CA MET A 1 13.61 1.29 15.65
C MET A 1 14.05 -0.06 15.14
N ASP A 2 13.14 -0.80 14.55
CA ASP A 2 13.45 -2.09 13.92
C ASP A 2 13.99 -1.81 12.51
N LYS A 3 15.27 -2.06 12.31
CA LYS A 3 15.93 -1.76 11.04
C LYS A 3 15.40 -2.59 9.88
N LEU A 4 15.01 -3.83 10.14
CA LEU A 4 14.44 -4.69 9.10
C LEU A 4 13.12 -4.12 8.62
N SER A 5 12.23 -3.78 9.54
CA SER A 5 10.93 -3.22 9.20
C SER A 5 11.06 -1.90 8.45
N TYR A 6 11.95 -1.05 8.91
CA TYR A 6 12.20 0.23 8.26
C TYR A 6 12.73 0.03 6.84
N SER A 7 13.68 -0.90 6.67
CA SER A 7 14.27 -1.16 5.37
C SER A 7 13.25 -1.68 4.37
N LEU A 8 12.37 -2.58 4.80
CA LEU A 8 11.31 -3.09 3.96
C LEU A 8 10.36 -1.96 3.53
N GLY A 9 9.99 -1.11 4.47
CA GLY A 9 9.12 0.02 4.18
C GLY A 9 9.76 1.01 3.22
N LEU A 10 11.05 1.26 3.39
CA LEU A 10 11.79 2.17 2.52
C LEU A 10 11.80 1.67 1.08
N GLY A 11 12.05 0.37 0.89
CA GLY A 11 12.04 -0.23 -0.44
C GLY A 11 10.67 -0.13 -1.10
N ILE A 12 9.63 -0.46 -0.36
CA ILE A 12 8.26 -0.38 -0.87
C ILE A 12 7.89 1.08 -1.19
N GLY A 13 8.26 2.01 -0.31
CA GLY A 13 7.98 3.42 -0.53
C GLY A 13 8.63 3.96 -1.79
N ARG A 14 9.87 3.54 -2.06
CA ARG A 14 10.56 3.94 -3.28
C ARG A 14 9.88 3.40 -4.53
N GLN A 15 9.42 2.14 -4.48
CA GLN A 15 8.68 1.57 -5.59
C GLN A 15 7.38 2.32 -5.85
N LEU A 16 6.64 2.64 -4.79
CA LEU A 16 5.40 3.39 -4.92
C LEU A 16 5.64 4.77 -5.53
N SER A 17 6.72 5.42 -5.13
CA SER A 17 7.08 6.73 -5.68
C SER A 17 7.36 6.63 -7.18
N GLN A 18 8.07 5.59 -7.60
CA GLN A 18 8.36 5.37 -9.02
C GLN A 18 7.10 5.09 -9.83
N LEU A 19 6.10 4.47 -9.21
CA LEU A 19 4.83 4.19 -9.85
C LEU A 19 3.88 5.40 -9.86
N GLY A 20 4.30 6.50 -9.27
CA GLY A 20 3.48 7.70 -9.21
C GLY A 20 2.55 7.77 -8.00
N ALA A 21 2.65 6.83 -7.08
CA ALA A 21 1.80 6.80 -5.89
C ALA A 21 2.40 7.65 -4.77
N LYS A 22 2.52 8.96 -5.02
CA LYS A 22 3.19 9.88 -4.08
C LYS A 22 2.24 10.47 -3.05
N ASN A 23 0.95 10.49 -3.33
CA ASN A 23 -0.04 11.15 -2.49
C ASN A 23 -0.89 10.15 -1.71
N ILE A 24 -0.32 9.00 -1.39
CA ILE A 24 -1.03 8.00 -0.61
C ILE A 24 -1.06 8.39 0.87
N ASN A 25 -2.09 7.92 1.57
CA ASN A 25 -2.16 8.09 3.02
C ASN A 25 -1.29 7.02 3.67
N VAL A 26 -0.14 7.42 4.18
CA VAL A 26 0.85 6.49 4.74
C VAL A 26 0.32 5.80 5.99
N ASP A 27 -0.47 6.50 6.79
CA ASP A 27 -1.05 5.91 8.01
C ASP A 27 -2.00 4.77 7.66
N ASP A 28 -2.85 4.95 6.66
CA ASP A 28 -3.74 3.89 6.20
C ASP A 28 -2.97 2.75 5.55
N PHE A 29 -1.92 3.08 4.83
CA PHE A 29 -1.03 2.07 4.25
C PHE A 29 -0.41 1.20 5.34
N ALA A 30 0.13 1.82 6.39
CA ALA A 30 0.72 1.09 7.50
C ALA A 30 -0.32 0.24 8.23
N GLN A 31 -1.53 0.76 8.39
CA GLN A 31 -2.60 0.01 9.05
C GLN A 31 -2.98 -1.23 8.25
N SER A 32 -3.01 -1.14 6.92
CA SER A 32 -3.34 -2.29 6.08
C SER A 32 -2.29 -3.40 6.23
N ILE A 33 -1.03 -3.03 6.37
CA ILE A 33 0.04 -4.00 6.59
C ILE A 33 -0.14 -4.71 7.93
N LYS A 34 -0.46 -3.94 8.98
CA LYS A 34 -0.71 -4.52 10.30
C LYS A 34 -1.87 -5.51 10.25
N ASP A 35 -2.95 -5.15 9.57
CA ASP A 35 -4.12 -6.01 9.46
C ASP A 35 -3.78 -7.30 8.71
N ALA A 36 -3.03 -7.18 7.62
CA ALA A 36 -2.65 -8.35 6.83
C ALA A 36 -1.77 -9.31 7.63
N LEU A 37 -0.80 -8.78 8.36
CA LEU A 37 0.14 -9.61 9.13
C LEU A 37 -0.51 -10.25 10.34
N SER A 38 -1.51 -9.61 10.93
CA SER A 38 -2.20 -10.16 12.10
C SER A 38 -3.35 -11.08 11.75
N GLY A 39 -3.65 -11.26 10.46
CA GLY A 39 -4.76 -12.09 10.02
C GLY A 39 -6.13 -11.47 10.30
N LYS A 40 -6.15 -10.19 10.58
CA LYS A 40 -7.39 -9.48 10.86
C LYS A 40 -8.15 -9.23 9.57
N GLU A 41 -9.48 -9.27 9.67
CA GLU A 41 -10.32 -8.98 8.51
C GLU A 41 -10.10 -7.55 8.03
N PRO A 42 -9.76 -7.34 6.75
CA PRO A 42 -9.47 -6.00 6.24
C PRO A 42 -10.73 -5.13 6.17
N ALA A 43 -10.53 -3.82 6.25
CA ALA A 43 -11.62 -2.86 6.14
C ALA A 43 -12.22 -2.84 4.75
N VAL A 44 -11.44 -3.23 3.75
CA VAL A 44 -11.83 -3.29 2.34
C VAL A 44 -11.63 -4.73 1.88
N SER A 45 -12.61 -5.29 1.17
CA SER A 45 -12.48 -6.67 0.65
C SER A 45 -11.36 -6.73 -0.40
N ASP A 46 -10.80 -7.93 -0.58
CA ASP A 46 -9.73 -8.12 -1.58
C ASP A 46 -10.20 -7.73 -2.98
N GLU A 47 -11.44 -8.08 -3.31
CA GLU A 47 -12.01 -7.76 -4.61
C GLU A 47 -12.15 -6.25 -4.80
N GLU A 48 -12.67 -5.56 -3.79
CA GLU A 48 -12.80 -4.11 -3.86
C GLU A 48 -11.44 -3.43 -3.92
N ALA A 49 -10.48 -3.90 -3.13
CA ALA A 49 -9.12 -3.37 -3.15
C ALA A 49 -8.49 -3.52 -4.54
N GLN A 50 -8.72 -4.67 -5.19
CA GLN A 50 -8.18 -4.92 -6.52
C GLN A 50 -8.75 -3.91 -7.53
N GLN A 51 -10.04 -3.63 -7.45
CA GLN A 51 -10.66 -2.67 -8.34
C GLN A 51 -10.13 -1.26 -8.15
N ILE A 52 -9.93 -0.86 -6.89
CA ILE A 52 -9.40 0.46 -6.58
C ILE A 52 -7.99 0.61 -7.13
N VAL A 53 -7.14 -0.39 -6.93
CA VAL A 53 -5.75 -0.36 -7.40
C VAL A 53 -5.71 -0.34 -8.93
N ASN A 54 -6.55 -1.14 -9.58
CA ASN A 54 -6.62 -1.18 -11.04
C ASN A 54 -7.00 0.19 -11.60
N GLN A 55 -7.97 0.84 -10.99
CA GLN A 55 -8.40 2.16 -11.44
C GLN A 55 -7.28 3.19 -11.28
N PHE A 56 -6.53 3.11 -10.19
CA PHE A 56 -5.39 3.98 -9.97
C PHE A 56 -4.38 3.86 -11.11
N PHE A 57 -4.02 2.62 -11.49
CA PHE A 57 -3.04 2.41 -12.55
C PHE A 57 -3.57 2.82 -13.91
N VAL A 58 -4.86 2.63 -14.17
CA VAL A 58 -5.46 3.08 -15.43
C VAL A 58 -5.34 4.59 -15.57
N GLU A 59 -5.60 5.33 -14.50
CA GLU A 59 -5.47 6.78 -14.52
C GLU A 59 -4.04 7.23 -14.74
N GLN A 60 -3.06 6.46 -14.26
CA GLN A 60 -1.65 6.80 -14.43
C GLN A 60 -1.16 6.61 -15.87
N GLU A 61 -1.84 5.80 -16.64
CA GLU A 61 -1.44 5.53 -18.02
C GLU A 61 -1.78 6.65 -18.99
N LYS A 62 -2.51 7.64 -18.55
CA LYS A 62 -2.77 8.82 -19.38
C LYS A 62 -1.57 9.76 -19.37
#